data_d0bd8208c2627cbe7617e84ab038ce69
#
_entry.id   d0bd8208c2627cbe7617e84ab038ce69
#
_cell.length_a   1.000
_cell.length_b   1.000
_cell.length_c   1.000
_cell.angle_alpha   90.00
_cell.angle_beta   90.00
_cell.angle_gamma   90.00
#
_symmetry.space_group_name_H-M   'P 1'
#
loop_
_entity.id
_entity.type
_entity.pdbx_description
1 polymer ?
#
loop_
_entity_poly.entity_id
_entity_poly.type
_entity_poly.pdbx_seq_one_letter_code
_entity_poly.pdbx_strand_id
1 'polypeptide(L)'
;PLVVGAKGDRFDLLLNSLFFRGSSTNKISIRDYQLLSKENRGLAVPLNLGFSAKEFPLVGTTPEYFEARNLLIESGTLPLRNGEVTLGYSCAKKLGLDTGGFILTDQVNLYDLSASYPIRLKISGVLEKSNTADDEALFVNLQSSWIIEGIGHGHIKLDENTSKENVLSESKTSITANSSLENHIEITDLNIDQ
;
A
#
# COMPACT_ATOMS: atom_id res chain seq x y z
N PRO A 1 16.52 -16.64 6.74
CA PRO A 1 15.73 -16.22 5.59
C PRO A 1 16.62 -15.86 4.40
N LEU A 2 16.13 -16.10 3.18
CA LEU A 2 16.77 -15.72 1.92
C LEU A 2 15.99 -14.53 1.35
N VAL A 3 16.71 -13.51 0.88
CA VAL A 3 16.10 -12.38 0.18
C VAL A 3 16.34 -12.54 -1.32
N VAL A 4 15.29 -12.43 -2.10
CA VAL A 4 15.32 -12.49 -3.58
C VAL A 4 14.78 -11.19 -4.12
N GLY A 5 15.48 -10.57 -5.05
CA GLY A 5 15.09 -9.33 -5.70
C GLY A 5 15.63 -9.24 -7.12
N ALA A 6 15.24 -8.18 -7.83
CA ALA A 6 15.79 -7.92 -9.16
C ALA A 6 17.31 -7.70 -9.10
N LYS A 7 17.97 -7.95 -10.22
CA LYS A 7 19.42 -7.76 -10.34
C LYS A 7 19.79 -6.29 -10.08
N GLY A 8 20.62 -6.05 -9.07
CA GLY A 8 21.05 -4.73 -8.63
C GLY A 8 22.07 -4.83 -7.51
N ASP A 9 22.20 -3.76 -6.73
CA ASP A 9 23.09 -3.72 -5.57
C ASP A 9 22.53 -4.63 -4.44
N ARG A 10 23.39 -5.51 -3.93
CA ARG A 10 22.99 -6.45 -2.86
C ARG A 10 22.76 -5.75 -1.53
N PHE A 11 23.45 -4.66 -1.30
CA PHE A 11 23.32 -3.89 -0.08
C PHE A 11 22.01 -3.13 -0.04
N ASP A 12 21.61 -2.52 -1.16
CA ASP A 12 20.31 -1.89 -1.32
C ASP A 12 19.16 -2.90 -1.14
N LEU A 13 19.29 -4.08 -1.74
CA LEU A 13 18.31 -5.15 -1.56
C LEU A 13 18.15 -5.55 -0.09
N LEU A 14 19.26 -5.67 0.62
CA LEU A 14 19.25 -6.01 2.06
C LEU A 14 18.62 -4.89 2.89
N LEU A 15 19.01 -3.63 2.67
CA LEU A 15 18.45 -2.47 3.38
C LEU A 15 16.96 -2.32 3.13
N ASN A 16 16.54 -2.48 1.88
CA ASN A 16 15.13 -2.41 1.53
C ASN A 16 14.31 -3.53 2.22
N SER A 17 14.81 -4.75 2.22
CA SER A 17 14.08 -5.88 2.78
C SER A 17 14.00 -5.88 4.31
N LEU A 18 14.98 -5.29 5.00
CA LEU A 18 15.06 -5.29 6.47
C LEU A 18 14.54 -3.98 7.11
N PHE A 19 14.72 -2.86 6.43
CA PHE A 19 14.44 -1.53 6.98
C PHE A 19 13.48 -0.70 6.13
N PHE A 20 13.01 -1.25 4.99
CA PHE A 20 12.11 -0.59 4.06
C PHE A 20 12.65 0.74 3.52
N ARG A 21 13.99 0.89 3.52
CA ARG A 21 14.72 2.08 3.12
C ARG A 21 15.51 1.83 1.86
N GLY A 22 15.37 2.73 0.89
CA GLY A 22 16.08 2.71 -0.37
C GLY A 22 15.13 2.80 -1.56
N SER A 23 15.66 3.22 -2.70
CA SER A 23 14.93 3.27 -3.97
C SER A 23 15.32 2.04 -4.79
N SER A 24 14.52 0.99 -4.74
CA SER A 24 14.66 -0.08 -5.72
C SER A 24 13.96 0.34 -7.01
N THR A 25 14.74 0.64 -8.04
CA THR A 25 14.20 0.96 -9.37
C THR A 25 13.74 -0.29 -10.13
N ASN A 26 14.24 -1.46 -9.76
CA ASN A 26 13.96 -2.72 -10.42
C ASN A 26 13.12 -3.65 -9.51
N LYS A 27 12.02 -4.15 -10.04
CA LYS A 27 11.12 -5.08 -9.35
C LYS A 27 11.18 -6.46 -10.00
N ILE A 28 10.92 -7.50 -9.24
CA ILE A 28 10.65 -8.84 -9.77
C ILE A 28 9.19 -8.89 -10.24
N SER A 29 8.92 -9.69 -11.26
CA SER A 29 7.55 -9.86 -11.75
C SER A 29 6.72 -10.75 -10.83
N ILE A 30 5.40 -10.57 -10.86
CA ILE A 30 4.46 -11.47 -10.16
C ILE A 30 4.63 -12.92 -10.62
N ARG A 31 5.01 -13.12 -11.88
CA ARG A 31 5.29 -14.44 -12.44
C ARG A 31 6.49 -15.11 -11.77
N ASP A 32 7.56 -14.36 -11.52
CA ASP A 32 8.75 -14.87 -10.83
C ASP A 32 8.42 -15.24 -9.38
N TYR A 33 7.63 -14.39 -8.69
CA TYR A 33 7.10 -14.71 -7.37
C TYR A 33 6.27 -16.00 -7.36
N GLN A 34 5.36 -16.17 -8.34
CA GLN A 34 4.54 -17.37 -8.47
C GLN A 34 5.37 -18.64 -8.72
N LEU A 35 6.46 -18.54 -9.51
CA LEU A 35 7.38 -19.65 -9.74
C LEU A 35 8.09 -20.03 -8.42
N LEU A 36 8.60 -19.08 -7.67
CA LEU A 36 9.23 -19.32 -6.38
C LEU A 36 8.28 -19.98 -5.39
N SER A 37 7.03 -19.50 -5.33
CA SER A 37 5.99 -20.05 -4.45
C SER A 37 5.58 -21.49 -4.80
N LYS A 38 5.58 -21.83 -6.09
CA LYS A 38 5.21 -23.18 -6.57
C LYS A 38 6.27 -24.25 -6.30
N GLU A 39 7.53 -23.87 -6.19
CA GLU A 39 8.64 -24.81 -5.95
C GLU A 39 8.62 -25.48 -4.57
N ASN A 40 7.74 -25.06 -3.68
CA ASN A 40 7.47 -25.62 -2.35
C ASN A 40 8.73 -25.82 -1.48
N ARG A 41 9.76 -25.00 -1.69
CA ARG A 41 11.04 -25.03 -0.96
C ARG A 41 11.04 -24.19 0.31
N GLY A 42 9.93 -23.50 0.57
CA GLY A 42 9.76 -22.59 1.70
C GLY A 42 8.63 -21.61 1.47
N LEU A 43 8.34 -20.82 2.48
CA LEU A 43 7.35 -19.73 2.39
C LEU A 43 7.98 -18.56 1.63
N ALA A 44 7.41 -18.21 0.50
CA ALA A 44 7.78 -17.00 -0.26
C ALA A 44 6.83 -15.85 0.13
N VAL A 45 7.37 -14.79 0.71
CA VAL A 45 6.61 -13.60 1.14
C VAL A 45 6.99 -12.43 0.26
N PRO A 46 6.05 -11.84 -0.49
CA PRO A 46 6.32 -10.69 -1.35
C PRO A 46 6.39 -9.41 -0.52
N LEU A 47 7.29 -8.50 -0.93
CA LEU A 47 7.37 -7.14 -0.42
C LEU A 47 7.33 -6.16 -1.60
N ASN A 48 6.30 -5.30 -1.66
CA ASN A 48 6.25 -4.18 -2.58
C ASN A 48 6.54 -2.90 -1.81
N LEU A 49 7.63 -2.24 -2.19
CA LEU A 49 8.23 -1.10 -1.47
C LEU A 49 8.32 0.11 -2.41
N GLY A 50 8.64 1.27 -1.85
CA GLY A 50 8.85 2.50 -2.62
C GLY A 50 7.77 3.55 -2.43
N PHE A 51 6.84 3.32 -1.52
CA PHE A 51 5.77 4.25 -1.14
C PHE A 51 5.92 4.67 0.31
N SER A 52 5.27 5.78 0.65
CA SER A 52 5.20 6.28 2.02
C SER A 52 3.82 6.89 2.31
N ALA A 53 3.53 7.04 3.58
CA ALA A 53 2.43 7.85 4.09
C ALA A 53 2.89 8.55 5.36
N LYS A 54 2.78 9.89 5.37
CA LYS A 54 3.29 10.72 6.46
C LYS A 54 4.77 10.45 6.77
N GLU A 55 5.58 10.29 5.72
CA GLU A 55 7.03 9.99 5.77
C GLU A 55 7.41 8.59 6.30
N PHE A 56 6.44 7.78 6.70
CA PHE A 56 6.68 6.38 7.06
C PHE A 56 6.62 5.48 5.82
N PRO A 57 7.50 4.47 5.72
CA PRO A 57 7.47 3.54 4.60
C PRO A 57 6.16 2.75 4.60
N LEU A 58 5.57 2.61 3.41
CA LEU A 58 4.37 1.82 3.16
C LEU A 58 4.77 0.53 2.45
N VAL A 59 4.47 -0.60 3.07
CA VAL A 59 4.88 -1.93 2.66
C VAL A 59 3.66 -2.72 2.19
N GLY A 60 3.64 -3.06 0.89
CA GLY A 60 2.67 -3.99 0.33
C GLY A 60 3.13 -5.43 0.55
N THR A 61 2.32 -6.25 1.23
CA THR A 61 2.68 -7.62 1.57
C THR A 61 1.45 -8.52 1.72
N THR A 62 1.67 -9.76 2.17
CA THR A 62 0.63 -10.75 2.43
C THR A 62 0.58 -11.11 3.92
N PRO A 63 -0.51 -11.74 4.41
CA PRO A 63 -0.63 -12.10 5.83
C PRO A 63 0.51 -12.97 6.38
N GLU A 64 1.11 -13.78 5.52
CA GLU A 64 2.23 -14.65 5.87
C GLU A 64 3.48 -13.88 6.34
N TYR A 65 3.60 -12.60 5.96
CA TYR A 65 4.66 -11.72 6.44
C TYR A 65 4.59 -11.55 7.97
N PHE A 66 3.41 -11.29 8.49
CA PHE A 66 3.19 -11.05 9.91
C PHE A 66 3.47 -12.32 10.73
N GLU A 67 3.07 -13.48 10.22
CA GLU A 67 3.38 -14.77 10.83
C GLU A 67 4.88 -15.05 10.82
N ALA A 68 5.55 -14.90 9.68
CA ALA A 68 6.99 -15.15 9.52
C ALA A 68 7.86 -14.22 10.39
N ARG A 69 7.34 -13.02 10.73
CA ARG A 69 8.01 -12.03 11.57
C ARG A 69 7.55 -12.06 13.04
N ASN A 70 6.56 -12.91 13.38
CA ASN A 70 5.90 -12.96 14.70
C ASN A 70 5.35 -11.59 15.12
N LEU A 71 4.73 -10.87 14.19
CA LEU A 71 4.10 -9.57 14.46
C LEU A 71 2.69 -9.81 15.00
N LEU A 72 2.40 -9.25 16.16
CA LEU A 72 1.11 -9.36 16.82
C LEU A 72 0.30 -8.08 16.65
N ILE A 73 -1.03 -8.21 16.66
CA ILE A 73 -1.96 -7.09 16.60
C ILE A 73 -2.27 -6.63 18.03
N GLU A 74 -2.03 -5.34 18.32
CA GLU A 74 -2.46 -4.69 19.57
C GLU A 74 -3.94 -4.34 19.52
N SER A 75 -4.40 -3.78 18.38
CA SER A 75 -5.81 -3.42 18.17
C SER A 75 -6.22 -3.62 16.72
N GLY A 76 -7.49 -3.98 16.48
CA GLY A 76 -8.06 -4.15 15.15
C GLY A 76 -7.66 -5.44 14.45
N THR A 77 -7.36 -5.37 13.16
CA THR A 77 -7.06 -6.52 12.29
C THR A 77 -5.92 -6.23 11.31
N LEU A 78 -5.39 -7.28 10.68
CA LEU A 78 -4.50 -7.16 9.52
C LEU A 78 -5.23 -6.48 8.33
N PRO A 79 -4.49 -5.88 7.38
CA PRO A 79 -5.04 -5.18 6.21
C PRO A 79 -5.47 -6.19 5.14
N LEU A 80 -6.57 -6.91 5.37
CA LEU A 80 -7.03 -7.99 4.50
C LEU A 80 -7.78 -7.48 3.27
N ARG A 81 -8.42 -6.30 3.38
CA ARG A 81 -9.19 -5.69 2.29
C ARG A 81 -8.39 -4.60 1.62
N ASN A 82 -8.73 -4.32 0.36
CA ASN A 82 -8.13 -3.19 -0.35
C ASN A 82 -8.51 -1.86 0.30
N GLY A 83 -7.53 -0.96 0.36
CA GLY A 83 -7.69 0.32 1.04
C GLY A 83 -7.55 0.28 2.56
N GLU A 84 -7.27 -0.89 3.15
CA GLU A 84 -6.93 -1.01 4.56
C GLU A 84 -5.42 -0.88 4.79
N VAL A 85 -5.05 -0.32 5.94
CA VAL A 85 -3.66 -0.19 6.40
C VAL A 85 -3.56 -0.58 7.87
N THR A 86 -2.52 -1.35 8.20
CA THR A 86 -2.13 -1.63 9.59
C THR A 86 -0.88 -0.83 9.93
N LEU A 87 -0.92 -0.13 11.06
CA LEU A 87 0.16 0.73 11.51
C LEU A 87 1.16 -0.06 12.36
N GLY A 88 2.46 0.17 12.16
CA GLY A 88 3.47 -0.22 13.13
C GLY A 88 3.31 0.58 14.43
N TYR A 89 3.74 0.02 15.54
CA TYR A 89 3.59 0.59 16.88
C TYR A 89 4.09 2.04 16.99
N SER A 90 5.29 2.31 16.51
CA SER A 90 5.89 3.65 16.56
C SER A 90 5.16 4.64 15.64
N CYS A 91 4.65 4.17 14.49
CA CYS A 91 3.84 4.98 13.59
C CYS A 91 2.55 5.46 14.27
N ALA A 92 1.80 4.53 14.86
CA ALA A 92 0.55 4.85 15.58
C ALA A 92 0.79 5.87 16.70
N LYS A 93 1.85 5.66 17.50
CA LYS A 93 2.22 6.56 18.61
C LYS A 93 2.64 7.95 18.12
N LYS A 94 3.54 8.03 17.13
CA LYS A 94 4.05 9.32 16.61
C LYS A 94 2.96 10.12 15.90
N LEU A 95 2.05 9.47 15.19
CA LEU A 95 0.96 10.12 14.47
C LEU A 95 -0.28 10.38 15.34
N GLY A 96 -0.39 9.73 16.49
CA GLY A 96 -1.60 9.80 17.33
C GLY A 96 -2.83 9.19 16.64
N LEU A 97 -2.61 8.15 15.81
CA LEU A 97 -3.66 7.48 15.04
C LEU A 97 -3.96 6.10 15.62
N ASP A 98 -5.21 5.67 15.50
CA ASP A 98 -5.70 4.38 15.96
C ASP A 98 -6.68 3.78 14.94
N THR A 99 -7.12 2.56 15.20
CA THR A 99 -8.09 1.82 14.39
C THR A 99 -9.35 2.63 14.07
N GLY A 100 -9.85 2.49 12.84
CA GLY A 100 -11.03 3.22 12.36
C GLY A 100 -10.74 4.61 11.81
N GLY A 101 -9.55 5.17 12.06
CA GLY A 101 -9.07 6.40 11.45
C GLY A 101 -8.66 6.23 9.98
N PHE A 102 -8.13 7.30 9.40
CA PHE A 102 -7.64 7.33 8.02
C PHE A 102 -6.26 7.95 7.94
N ILE A 103 -5.48 7.52 6.95
CA ILE A 103 -4.19 8.11 6.61
C ILE A 103 -4.11 8.30 5.08
N LEU A 104 -3.45 9.36 4.63
CA LEU A 104 -3.21 9.62 3.21
C LEU A 104 -1.80 9.20 2.84
N THR A 105 -1.64 8.57 1.68
CA THR A 105 -0.32 8.30 1.11
C THR A 105 0.35 9.59 0.71
N ASP A 106 1.69 9.59 0.71
CA ASP A 106 2.46 10.71 0.21
C ASP A 106 2.46 10.69 -1.34
N GLN A 107 2.54 11.86 -1.95
CA GLN A 107 2.69 11.98 -3.40
C GLN A 107 4.11 11.57 -3.82
N VAL A 108 4.23 10.62 -4.74
CA VAL A 108 5.51 10.09 -5.19
C VAL A 108 6.27 11.11 -6.05
N ASN A 109 5.58 12.02 -6.73
CA ASN A 109 6.22 13.01 -7.59
C ASN A 109 5.39 14.30 -7.74
N LEU A 110 5.85 15.39 -7.12
CA LEU A 110 5.19 16.70 -7.17
C LEU A 110 5.20 17.35 -8.58
N TYR A 111 6.03 16.84 -9.50
CA TYR A 111 6.22 17.42 -10.84
C TYR A 111 5.56 16.61 -11.95
N ASP A 112 5.04 15.45 -11.65
CA ASP A 112 4.30 14.61 -12.60
C ASP A 112 2.80 14.79 -12.41
N LEU A 113 2.17 15.57 -13.28
CA LEU A 113 0.72 15.81 -13.28
C LEU A 113 -0.10 14.54 -13.59
N SER A 114 0.56 13.48 -14.06
CA SER A 114 -0.01 12.13 -14.22
C SER A 114 0.28 11.21 -13.03
N ALA A 115 1.06 11.68 -12.04
CA ALA A 115 1.35 10.93 -10.83
C ALA A 115 0.08 10.70 -10.01
N SER A 116 -0.02 9.52 -9.43
CA SER A 116 -1.18 9.09 -8.65
C SER A 116 -1.50 10.08 -7.52
N TYR A 117 -2.77 10.42 -7.41
CA TYR A 117 -3.29 11.25 -6.32
C TYR A 117 -3.03 10.56 -4.97
N PRO A 118 -2.89 11.33 -3.86
CA PRO A 118 -2.85 10.75 -2.53
C PRO A 118 -4.06 9.85 -2.29
N ILE A 119 -3.82 8.64 -1.85
CA ILE A 119 -4.86 7.64 -1.61
C ILE A 119 -5.18 7.62 -0.14
N ARG A 120 -6.46 7.67 0.21
CA ARG A 120 -6.93 7.57 1.58
C ARG A 120 -7.07 6.09 1.96
N LEU A 121 -6.30 5.69 2.98
CA LEU A 121 -6.32 4.34 3.52
C LEU A 121 -7.04 4.34 4.87
N LYS A 122 -7.90 3.34 5.11
CA LYS A 122 -8.57 3.13 6.39
C LYS A 122 -7.68 2.33 7.32
N ILE A 123 -7.47 2.81 8.53
CA ILE A 123 -6.68 2.10 9.54
C ILE A 123 -7.49 0.91 10.06
N SER A 124 -7.07 -0.31 9.70
CA SER A 124 -7.69 -1.56 10.14
C SER A 124 -7.12 -2.06 11.46
N GLY A 125 -5.87 -1.75 11.77
CA GLY A 125 -5.24 -2.22 13.00
C GLY A 125 -3.93 -1.51 13.33
N VAL A 126 -3.42 -1.80 14.52
CA VAL A 126 -2.14 -1.35 15.04
C VAL A 126 -1.37 -2.58 15.55
N LEU A 127 -0.09 -2.67 15.22
CA LEU A 127 0.78 -3.74 15.69
C LEU A 127 1.25 -3.52 17.12
N GLU A 128 1.46 -4.60 17.85
CA GLU A 128 2.21 -4.58 19.11
C GLU A 128 3.67 -4.17 18.85
N LYS A 129 4.33 -3.67 19.89
CA LYS A 129 5.73 -3.27 19.82
C LYS A 129 6.64 -4.49 19.58
N SER A 130 7.29 -4.53 18.43
CA SER A 130 8.21 -5.59 18.03
C SER A 130 9.68 -5.31 18.32
N ASN A 131 10.06 -4.03 18.52
CA ASN A 131 11.43 -3.54 18.58
C ASN A 131 12.24 -3.85 17.31
N THR A 132 11.57 -3.88 16.18
CA THR A 132 12.15 -4.04 14.84
C THR A 132 11.79 -2.85 13.95
N ALA A 133 12.29 -2.84 12.71
CA ALA A 133 11.93 -1.82 11.73
C ALA A 133 10.41 -1.81 11.41
N ASP A 134 9.72 -2.91 11.67
CA ASP A 134 8.28 -3.04 11.47
C ASP A 134 7.49 -2.05 12.34
N ASP A 135 8.01 -1.64 13.49
CA ASP A 135 7.39 -0.63 14.35
C ASP A 135 7.28 0.74 13.65
N GLU A 136 8.17 1.03 12.70
CA GLU A 136 8.22 2.29 11.94
C GLU A 136 7.71 2.15 10.49
N ALA A 137 6.90 1.14 10.20
CA ALA A 137 6.33 0.89 8.88
C ALA A 137 4.80 0.84 8.92
N LEU A 138 4.20 1.03 7.76
CA LEU A 138 2.78 0.90 7.49
C LEU A 138 2.59 -0.28 6.55
N PHE A 139 1.59 -1.11 6.78
CA PHE A 139 1.38 -2.32 6.00
C PHE A 139 0.02 -2.28 5.30
N VAL A 140 0.02 -2.58 4.00
CA VAL A 140 -1.18 -2.77 3.18
C VAL A 140 -1.13 -4.13 2.52
N ASN A 141 -2.27 -4.64 2.05
CA ASN A 141 -2.25 -5.84 1.23
C ASN A 141 -1.56 -5.55 -0.13
N LEU A 142 -1.10 -6.60 -0.79
CA LEU A 142 -0.32 -6.48 -2.02
C LEU A 142 -1.10 -5.78 -3.14
N GLN A 143 -2.42 -6.03 -3.25
CA GLN A 143 -3.27 -5.40 -4.27
C GLN A 143 -3.40 -3.89 -4.04
N SER A 144 -3.59 -3.44 -2.80
CA SER A 144 -3.59 -2.01 -2.47
C SER A 144 -2.29 -1.33 -2.87
N SER A 145 -1.13 -2.00 -2.67
CA SER A 145 0.16 -1.43 -3.06
C SER A 145 0.28 -1.27 -4.58
N TRP A 146 -0.29 -2.17 -5.38
CA TRP A 146 -0.32 -2.04 -6.85
C TRP A 146 -1.21 -0.89 -7.32
N ILE A 147 -2.33 -0.65 -6.63
CA ILE A 147 -3.19 0.50 -6.93
C ILE A 147 -2.47 1.81 -6.58
N ILE A 148 -1.79 1.87 -5.43
CA ILE A 148 -0.99 3.02 -5.03
C ILE A 148 0.13 3.28 -6.05
N GLU A 149 0.69 2.24 -6.63
CA GLU A 149 1.70 2.32 -7.70
C GLU A 149 1.13 2.79 -9.05
N GLY A 150 -0.19 2.78 -9.22
CA GLY A 150 -0.85 3.10 -10.48
C GLY A 150 -0.87 1.95 -11.49
N ILE A 151 -0.49 0.73 -11.09
CA ILE A 151 -0.59 -0.47 -11.93
C ILE A 151 -2.04 -0.97 -11.96
N GLY A 152 -2.77 -0.81 -10.85
CA GLY A 152 -4.19 -1.13 -10.75
C GLY A 152 -5.07 0.06 -11.11
N HIS A 153 -6.17 -0.16 -11.81
CA HIS A 153 -7.17 0.84 -12.09
C HIS A 153 -8.28 0.71 -11.06
N GLY A 154 -8.35 1.67 -10.13
CA GLY A 154 -9.51 1.82 -9.26
C GLY A 154 -10.56 2.70 -9.95
N HIS A 155 -11.77 2.20 -10.14
CA HIS A 155 -12.89 3.03 -10.59
C HIS A 155 -13.62 3.59 -9.37
N ILE A 156 -13.76 4.91 -9.31
CA ILE A 156 -14.65 5.56 -8.35
C ILE A 156 -16.08 5.32 -8.84
N LYS A 157 -16.90 4.59 -8.09
CA LYS A 157 -18.34 4.64 -8.30
C LYS A 157 -18.82 6.03 -7.89
N LEU A 158 -19.16 6.84 -8.88
CA LEU A 158 -19.90 8.06 -8.65
C LEU A 158 -21.31 7.66 -8.22
N ASP A 159 -21.66 7.87 -6.96
CA ASP A 159 -23.03 7.71 -6.50
C ASP A 159 -23.95 8.73 -7.20
N GLU A 160 -25.22 8.35 -7.37
CA GLU A 160 -26.27 9.21 -7.95
C GLU A 160 -26.43 10.57 -7.24
N ASN A 161 -25.81 10.73 -6.07
CA ASN A 161 -25.78 11.97 -5.28
C ASN A 161 -24.57 12.87 -5.57
N THR A 162 -23.66 12.49 -6.47
CA THR A 162 -22.55 13.37 -6.85
C THR A 162 -23.13 14.56 -7.63
N SER A 163 -23.00 15.76 -7.07
CA SER A 163 -23.58 16.97 -7.67
C SER A 163 -23.02 17.15 -9.09
N LYS A 164 -23.91 17.33 -10.07
CA LYS A 164 -23.57 17.50 -11.49
C LYS A 164 -22.61 18.66 -11.77
N GLU A 165 -22.48 19.60 -10.84
CA GLU A 165 -21.55 20.73 -10.92
C GLU A 165 -20.07 20.32 -10.93
N ASN A 166 -19.76 19.11 -10.46
CA ASN A 166 -18.40 18.60 -10.37
C ASN A 166 -17.98 17.70 -11.55
N VAL A 167 -18.91 17.43 -12.47
CA VAL A 167 -18.65 16.62 -13.66
C VAL A 167 -18.32 17.54 -14.83
N LEU A 168 -17.08 17.46 -15.34
CA LEU A 168 -16.61 18.25 -16.47
C LEU A 168 -17.02 17.67 -17.83
N SER A 169 -17.05 16.34 -17.93
CA SER A 169 -17.55 15.65 -19.11
C SER A 169 -18.01 14.24 -18.77
N GLU A 170 -19.07 13.79 -19.42
CA GLU A 170 -19.61 12.43 -19.31
C GLU A 170 -19.62 11.80 -20.70
N SER A 171 -19.02 10.64 -20.83
CA SER A 171 -19.12 9.78 -22.00
C SER A 171 -19.68 8.43 -21.59
N LYS A 172 -20.09 7.59 -22.56
CA LYS A 172 -20.63 6.25 -22.27
C LYS A 172 -19.64 5.32 -21.52
N THR A 173 -18.36 5.68 -21.49
CA THR A 173 -17.27 4.84 -20.93
C THR A 173 -16.38 5.59 -19.94
N SER A 174 -16.53 6.91 -19.77
CA SER A 174 -15.70 7.68 -18.82
C SER A 174 -16.40 8.94 -18.35
N ILE A 175 -16.16 9.31 -17.09
CA ILE A 175 -16.60 10.58 -16.50
C ILE A 175 -15.34 11.32 -16.06
N THR A 176 -15.21 12.57 -16.52
CA THR A 176 -14.13 13.47 -16.09
C THR A 176 -14.69 14.41 -15.04
N ALA A 177 -14.21 14.33 -13.83
CA ALA A 177 -14.62 15.18 -12.72
C ALA A 177 -13.66 16.36 -12.52
N ASN A 178 -14.16 17.43 -11.89
CA ASN A 178 -13.36 18.60 -11.56
C ASN A 178 -12.30 18.20 -10.52
N SER A 179 -11.06 18.67 -10.68
CA SER A 179 -9.93 18.43 -9.77
C SER A 179 -10.14 18.97 -8.35
N SER A 180 -11.17 19.78 -8.11
CA SER A 180 -11.59 20.20 -6.76
C SER A 180 -12.37 19.14 -5.98
N LEU A 181 -12.82 18.07 -6.63
CA LEU A 181 -13.39 16.89 -5.98
C LEU A 181 -12.24 16.11 -5.35
N GLU A 182 -12.16 16.22 -4.05
CA GLU A 182 -11.30 15.47 -3.13
C GLU A 182 -9.90 15.09 -3.65
N ASN A 183 -8.87 15.68 -3.06
CA ASN A 183 -7.47 15.40 -3.38
C ASN A 183 -7.01 13.98 -3.02
N HIS A 184 -7.93 13.02 -2.93
CA HIS A 184 -7.61 11.63 -2.58
C HIS A 184 -8.65 10.65 -3.14
N ILE A 185 -8.18 9.44 -3.38
CA ILE A 185 -8.99 8.28 -3.78
C ILE A 185 -9.10 7.34 -2.58
N GLU A 186 -10.30 6.91 -2.26
CA GLU A 186 -10.51 5.84 -1.28
C GLU A 186 -10.48 4.49 -1.98
N ILE A 187 -9.58 3.60 -1.57
CA ILE A 187 -9.51 2.23 -2.09
C ILE A 187 -10.45 1.37 -1.27
N THR A 188 -11.41 0.74 -1.93
CA THR A 188 -12.32 -0.26 -1.36
C THR A 188 -12.44 -1.43 -2.30
N ASP A 189 -12.91 -2.58 -1.81
CA ASP A 189 -13.17 -3.76 -2.66
C ASP A 189 -14.20 -3.48 -3.76
N LEU A 190 -15.02 -2.44 -3.60
CA LEU A 190 -16.02 -2.02 -4.58
C LEU A 190 -15.45 -1.19 -5.73
N ASN A 191 -14.26 -0.61 -5.54
CA ASN A 191 -13.62 0.30 -6.50
C ASN A 191 -12.61 -0.41 -7.41
N ILE A 192 -12.44 -1.72 -7.25
CA ILE A 192 -11.51 -2.53 -8.04
C ILE A 192 -12.32 -3.26 -9.11
N ASP A 193 -12.00 -3.03 -10.36
CA ASP A 193 -12.47 -3.89 -11.43
C ASP A 193 -11.82 -5.28 -11.31
N GLN A 194 -12.68 -6.30 -11.33
CA GLN A 194 -12.31 -7.70 -11.31
C GLN A 194 -11.67 -8.12 -12.62
#